data_8475b3e55e676df576b913ee498a743d
#
_entry.id   8475b3e55e676df576b913ee498a743d
#
_cell.length_a   1.000
_cell.length_b   1.000
_cell.length_c   1.000
_cell.angle_alpha   90.00
_cell.angle_beta   90.00
_cell.angle_gamma   90.00
#
_symmetry.space_group_name_H-M   'P 1'
#
loop_
_entity.id
_entity.type
_entity.pdbx_description
1 polymer ?
#
loop_
_entity_poly.entity_id
_entity_poly.type
_entity_poly.pdbx_seq_one_letter_code
_entity_poly.pdbx_strand_id
1 'polypeptide(L)'
;MHLDVQDLRNFYYREPLGRAAQRALRNKVLQFWPDLSGQTIAGFGFATPLLRPFLPQARRVIALMPGPQGVLAWPNPSQNVSVLTDERFWPLETGHVDRLIVLHGLETSEDANTVLQEAYRVLGPGGRALFIVPNRAGLWSRSDKTPMGFGRPYSTSQLETQLRLHGFLPQKASAALFQIPSNRRSWQKMGPFLERIGNRLPRLAGGVLMLEVSTRTPPLPGLKTPVLRARPLRVLEGLRAADPKPALERAKER
;
A
#
# COMPACT_ATOMS: atom_id res chain seq x y z
N MET A 1 -5.16 -17.93 -2.63
CA MET A 1 -6.62 -17.97 -2.91
C MET A 1 -6.94 -16.66 -3.62
N HIS A 2 -7.24 -16.72 -4.89
CA HIS A 2 -7.48 -15.54 -5.73
C HIS A 2 -8.99 -15.27 -5.80
N LEU A 3 -9.34 -13.97 -5.83
CA LEU A 3 -10.69 -13.51 -6.13
C LEU A 3 -10.84 -13.42 -7.65
N ASP A 4 -11.91 -14.00 -8.17
CA ASP A 4 -12.22 -13.89 -9.60
C ASP A 4 -12.54 -12.43 -9.98
N VAL A 5 -12.08 -12.02 -11.14
CA VAL A 5 -12.27 -10.66 -11.68
C VAL A 5 -13.75 -10.28 -11.84
N GLN A 6 -14.63 -11.26 -12.10
CA GLN A 6 -16.07 -11.02 -12.23
C GLN A 6 -16.71 -10.76 -10.87
N ASP A 7 -16.26 -11.44 -9.81
CA ASP A 7 -16.72 -11.21 -8.44
C ASP A 7 -16.30 -9.81 -7.96
N LEU A 8 -15.04 -9.43 -8.21
CA LEU A 8 -14.55 -8.09 -7.94
C LEU A 8 -15.33 -7.02 -8.72
N ARG A 9 -15.60 -7.26 -10.01
CA ARG A 9 -16.42 -6.38 -10.83
C ARG A 9 -17.84 -6.25 -10.27
N ASN A 10 -18.48 -7.37 -9.92
CA ASN A 10 -19.82 -7.37 -9.35
C ASN A 10 -19.85 -6.59 -8.05
N PHE A 11 -18.90 -6.84 -7.14
CA PHE A 11 -18.79 -6.10 -5.88
C PHE A 11 -18.67 -4.59 -6.12
N TYR A 12 -17.63 -4.15 -6.82
CA TYR A 12 -17.33 -2.72 -6.93
C TYR A 12 -18.31 -1.93 -7.80
N TYR A 13 -18.95 -2.55 -8.79
CA TYR A 13 -19.80 -1.81 -9.74
C TYR A 13 -21.29 -2.09 -9.60
N ARG A 14 -21.69 -3.24 -9.04
CA ARG A 14 -23.11 -3.60 -8.92
C ARG A 14 -23.64 -3.53 -7.50
N GLU A 15 -22.85 -3.93 -6.51
CA GLU A 15 -23.29 -3.92 -5.12
C GLU A 15 -23.27 -2.53 -4.49
N PRO A 16 -24.28 -2.15 -3.69
CA PRO A 16 -24.30 -0.86 -3.02
C PRO A 16 -23.14 -0.65 -2.07
N LEU A 17 -22.74 -1.69 -1.30
CA LEU A 17 -21.60 -1.65 -0.39
C LEU A 17 -20.30 -1.45 -1.15
N GLY A 18 -20.10 -2.19 -2.22
CA GLY A 18 -18.89 -2.08 -3.04
C GLY A 18 -18.76 -0.73 -3.75
N ARG A 19 -19.88 -0.16 -4.23
CA ARG A 19 -19.88 1.20 -4.78
C ARG A 19 -19.54 2.26 -3.73
N ALA A 20 -19.99 2.05 -2.48
CA ALA A 20 -19.61 2.94 -1.37
C ALA A 20 -18.11 2.82 -1.05
N ALA A 21 -17.59 1.59 -0.98
CA ALA A 21 -16.16 1.32 -0.81
C ALA A 21 -15.32 1.94 -1.92
N GLN A 22 -15.72 1.74 -3.18
CA GLN A 22 -15.08 2.35 -4.34
C GLN A 22 -14.97 3.89 -4.22
N ARG A 23 -16.08 4.55 -3.85
CA ARG A 23 -16.10 6.02 -3.67
C ARG A 23 -15.14 6.45 -2.56
N ALA A 24 -15.17 5.77 -1.41
CA ALA A 24 -14.30 6.10 -0.28
C ALA A 24 -12.82 5.96 -0.65
N LEU A 25 -12.44 4.83 -1.27
CA LEU A 25 -11.08 4.58 -1.73
C LEU A 25 -10.64 5.58 -2.79
N ARG A 26 -11.49 5.86 -3.80
CA ARG A 26 -11.20 6.83 -4.85
C ARG A 26 -10.95 8.23 -4.29
N ASN A 27 -11.80 8.70 -3.38
CA ASN A 27 -11.63 10.00 -2.74
C ASN A 27 -10.31 10.08 -1.99
N LYS A 28 -9.88 8.99 -1.34
CA LYS A 28 -8.58 8.91 -0.68
C LYS A 28 -7.42 8.95 -1.68
N VAL A 29 -7.52 8.19 -2.77
CA VAL A 29 -6.48 8.22 -3.83
C VAL A 29 -6.31 9.63 -4.38
N LEU A 30 -7.41 10.34 -4.65
CA LEU A 30 -7.38 11.72 -5.11
C LEU A 30 -6.80 12.71 -4.07
N GLN A 31 -6.88 12.39 -2.76
CA GLN A 31 -6.18 13.16 -1.72
C GLN A 31 -4.67 12.89 -1.69
N PHE A 32 -4.22 11.69 -2.08
CA PHE A 32 -2.81 11.39 -2.27
C PHE A 32 -2.27 12.04 -3.54
N TRP A 33 -3.01 11.90 -4.64
CA TRP A 33 -2.62 12.34 -5.98
C TRP A 33 -3.77 13.11 -6.66
N PRO A 34 -3.86 14.42 -6.41
CA PRO A 34 -4.95 15.24 -6.97
C PRO A 34 -4.82 15.46 -8.48
N ASP A 35 -3.59 15.48 -8.98
CA ASP A 35 -3.28 15.67 -10.40
C ASP A 35 -2.15 14.72 -10.83
N LEU A 36 -2.36 14.03 -11.95
CA LEU A 36 -1.40 13.16 -12.60
C LEU A 36 -1.18 13.53 -14.08
N SER A 37 -1.38 14.79 -14.44
CA SER A 37 -1.19 15.29 -15.81
C SER A 37 0.23 14.99 -16.28
N GLY A 38 0.34 14.43 -17.49
CA GLY A 38 1.62 14.08 -18.10
C GLY A 38 2.33 12.86 -17.52
N GLN A 39 1.79 12.21 -16.48
CA GLN A 39 2.39 11.05 -15.82
C GLN A 39 1.84 9.73 -16.39
N THR A 40 2.66 8.68 -16.31
CA THR A 40 2.25 7.30 -16.55
C THR A 40 1.81 6.68 -15.22
N ILE A 41 0.53 6.26 -15.15
CA ILE A 41 0.01 5.53 -14.00
C ILE A 41 -0.29 4.09 -14.37
N ALA A 42 0.16 3.15 -13.54
CA ALA A 42 -0.21 1.75 -13.61
C ALA A 42 -1.02 1.33 -12.37
N GLY A 43 -1.85 0.32 -12.54
CA GLY A 43 -2.52 -0.36 -11.44
C GLY A 43 -2.26 -1.85 -11.52
N PHE A 44 -2.01 -2.50 -10.40
CA PHE A 44 -1.84 -3.94 -10.29
C PHE A 44 -2.93 -4.57 -9.42
N GLY A 45 -3.41 -5.74 -9.83
CA GLY A 45 -4.58 -6.39 -9.25
C GLY A 45 -5.88 -5.80 -9.78
N PHE A 46 -6.87 -5.58 -8.92
CA PHE A 46 -8.14 -4.97 -9.33
C PHE A 46 -8.16 -3.44 -9.07
N ALA A 47 -7.18 -2.73 -9.60
CA ALA A 47 -7.04 -1.28 -9.40
C ALA A 47 -7.93 -0.42 -10.32
N THR A 48 -8.62 -1.00 -11.30
CA THR A 48 -9.45 -0.28 -12.28
C THR A 48 -10.46 0.70 -11.70
N PRO A 49 -11.14 0.42 -10.55
CA PRO A 49 -12.05 1.38 -9.94
C PRO A 49 -11.37 2.68 -9.53
N LEU A 50 -10.07 2.61 -9.20
CA LEU A 50 -9.27 3.73 -8.70
C LEU A 50 -8.51 4.46 -9.80
N LEU A 51 -8.24 3.79 -10.94
CA LEU A 51 -7.59 4.37 -12.10
C LEU A 51 -8.52 5.28 -12.93
N ARG A 52 -9.84 5.08 -12.84
CA ARG A 52 -10.82 5.77 -13.68
C ARG A 52 -10.72 7.30 -13.67
N PRO A 53 -10.47 7.99 -12.55
CA PRO A 53 -10.33 9.46 -12.54
C PRO A 53 -9.14 9.97 -13.36
N PHE A 54 -8.14 9.16 -13.58
CA PHE A 54 -6.89 9.54 -14.23
C PHE A 54 -6.89 9.31 -15.74
N LEU A 55 -7.90 8.61 -16.28
CA LEU A 55 -8.01 8.36 -17.73
C LEU A 55 -7.97 9.64 -18.59
N PRO A 56 -8.63 10.76 -18.22
CA PRO A 56 -8.63 11.95 -19.05
C PRO A 56 -7.37 12.82 -18.91
N GLN A 57 -6.57 12.65 -17.85
CA GLN A 57 -5.49 13.58 -17.52
C GLN A 57 -4.09 12.95 -17.59
N ALA A 58 -3.96 11.66 -17.29
CA ALA A 58 -2.66 11.00 -17.33
C ALA A 58 -2.17 10.81 -18.78
N ARG A 59 -0.84 10.86 -18.97
CA ARG A 59 -0.22 10.55 -20.26
C ARG A 59 -0.52 9.12 -20.69
N ARG A 60 -0.51 8.17 -19.75
CA ARG A 60 -0.83 6.76 -19.99
C ARG A 60 -1.42 6.14 -18.72
N VAL A 61 -2.46 5.33 -18.91
CA VAL A 61 -3.06 4.51 -17.86
C VAL A 61 -2.94 3.05 -18.26
N ILE A 62 -2.46 2.19 -17.37
CA ILE A 62 -2.25 0.76 -17.61
C ILE A 62 -2.86 -0.01 -16.45
N ALA A 63 -3.69 -1.03 -16.72
CA ALA A 63 -4.24 -1.90 -15.70
C ALA A 63 -3.65 -3.32 -15.86
N LEU A 64 -2.75 -3.70 -14.98
CA LEU A 64 -2.13 -5.02 -14.92
C LEU A 64 -3.00 -5.94 -14.07
N MET A 65 -3.58 -6.97 -14.68
CA MET A 65 -4.45 -7.93 -14.01
C MET A 65 -3.75 -9.28 -13.90
N PRO A 66 -3.54 -9.80 -12.68
CA PRO A 66 -2.86 -11.08 -12.47
C PRO A 66 -3.62 -12.23 -13.09
N GLY A 67 -2.92 -13.19 -13.73
CA GLY A 67 -3.50 -14.36 -14.37
C GLY A 67 -4.47 -15.14 -13.48
N PRO A 68 -4.13 -15.47 -12.23
CA PRO A 68 -5.02 -16.18 -11.32
C PRO A 68 -6.31 -15.44 -10.95
N GLN A 69 -6.33 -14.13 -11.06
CA GLN A 69 -7.51 -13.29 -10.84
C GLN A 69 -8.38 -13.19 -12.10
N GLY A 70 -7.75 -13.29 -13.28
CA GLY A 70 -8.37 -13.10 -14.58
C GLY A 70 -8.33 -11.65 -15.08
N VAL A 71 -8.74 -11.44 -16.32
CA VAL A 71 -8.71 -10.15 -16.99
C VAL A 71 -10.09 -9.76 -17.53
N LEU A 72 -10.38 -8.47 -17.55
CA LEU A 72 -11.52 -7.89 -18.24
C LEU A 72 -11.10 -6.70 -19.08
N ALA A 73 -11.73 -6.49 -20.23
CA ALA A 73 -11.52 -5.30 -21.02
C ALA A 73 -11.99 -4.05 -20.27
N TRP A 74 -11.10 -3.07 -20.13
CA TRP A 74 -11.36 -1.84 -19.39
C TRP A 74 -10.52 -0.69 -19.97
N PRO A 75 -11.04 0.56 -20.01
CA PRO A 75 -12.40 0.97 -19.66
C PRO A 75 -13.40 0.64 -20.78
N ASN A 76 -14.62 0.30 -20.41
CA ASN A 76 -15.68 0.10 -21.38
C ASN A 76 -16.58 1.38 -21.44
N PRO A 77 -16.93 1.93 -22.64
CA PRO A 77 -16.69 1.40 -23.99
C PRO A 77 -15.41 1.87 -24.68
N SER A 78 -14.52 2.60 -24.00
CA SER A 78 -13.30 3.16 -24.61
C SER A 78 -12.23 2.10 -24.90
N GLN A 79 -11.12 2.52 -25.54
CA GLN A 79 -9.99 1.66 -25.85
C GLN A 79 -9.48 0.91 -24.61
N ASN A 80 -9.25 -0.40 -24.75
CA ASN A 80 -8.79 -1.25 -23.69
C ASN A 80 -7.35 -0.89 -23.24
N VAL A 81 -7.15 -0.69 -21.95
CA VAL A 81 -5.85 -0.45 -21.32
C VAL A 81 -5.48 -1.51 -20.30
N SER A 82 -6.27 -2.60 -20.20
CA SER A 82 -5.98 -3.73 -19.31
C SER A 82 -5.15 -4.79 -20.01
N VAL A 83 -4.24 -5.37 -19.25
CA VAL A 83 -3.30 -6.41 -19.70
C VAL A 83 -3.34 -7.54 -18.68
N LEU A 84 -3.51 -8.77 -19.15
CA LEU A 84 -3.29 -9.96 -18.36
C LEU A 84 -1.79 -10.12 -18.12
N THR A 85 -1.35 -10.31 -16.88
CA THR A 85 0.05 -10.41 -16.53
C THR A 85 0.34 -11.54 -15.55
N ASP A 86 1.55 -12.06 -15.60
CA ASP A 86 2.09 -12.89 -14.51
C ASP A 86 2.48 -11.98 -13.35
N GLU A 87 2.33 -12.46 -12.11
CA GLU A 87 2.74 -11.72 -10.91
C GLU A 87 4.24 -11.45 -10.88
N ARG A 88 5.04 -12.32 -11.53
CA ARG A 88 6.50 -12.29 -11.55
C ARG A 88 7.10 -11.50 -12.69
N PHE A 89 6.33 -11.25 -13.76
CA PHE A 89 6.84 -10.60 -14.97
C PHE A 89 5.81 -9.62 -15.50
N TRP A 90 5.96 -8.36 -15.15
CA TRP A 90 5.07 -7.33 -15.68
C TRP A 90 5.58 -6.84 -17.03
N PRO A 91 4.73 -6.76 -18.06
CA PRO A 91 5.11 -6.37 -19.41
C PRO A 91 5.34 -4.85 -19.51
N LEU A 92 6.16 -4.32 -18.61
CA LEU A 92 6.55 -2.92 -18.55
C LEU A 92 8.06 -2.81 -18.41
N GLU A 93 8.63 -1.81 -19.06
CA GLU A 93 10.05 -1.48 -18.95
C GLU A 93 10.39 -1.00 -17.53
N THR A 94 11.65 -1.21 -17.16
CA THR A 94 12.18 -0.73 -15.88
C THR A 94 12.13 0.80 -15.84
N GLY A 95 11.61 1.35 -14.75
CA GLY A 95 11.58 2.79 -14.55
C GLY A 95 10.56 3.56 -15.40
N HIS A 96 9.58 2.90 -15.99
CA HIS A 96 8.62 3.50 -16.93
C HIS A 96 7.36 4.10 -16.25
N VAL A 97 7.08 3.74 -15.02
CA VAL A 97 5.87 4.13 -14.29
C VAL A 97 6.16 5.24 -13.29
N ASP A 98 5.41 6.32 -13.34
CA ASP A 98 5.51 7.42 -12.37
C ASP A 98 4.67 7.15 -11.11
N ARG A 99 3.50 6.50 -11.28
CA ARG A 99 2.57 6.17 -10.19
C ARG A 99 2.04 4.76 -10.34
N LEU A 100 2.02 4.02 -9.22
CA LEU A 100 1.51 2.66 -9.17
C LEU A 100 0.47 2.53 -8.06
N ILE A 101 -0.72 1.99 -8.38
CA ILE A 101 -1.73 1.60 -7.39
C ILE A 101 -1.78 0.08 -7.33
N VAL A 102 -1.66 -0.48 -6.13
CA VAL A 102 -1.83 -1.92 -5.88
C VAL A 102 -3.10 -2.11 -5.05
N LEU A 103 -4.09 -2.81 -5.61
CA LEU A 103 -5.35 -3.16 -4.93
C LEU A 103 -5.73 -4.59 -5.28
N HIS A 104 -5.99 -5.43 -4.29
CA HIS A 104 -6.27 -6.87 -4.47
C HIS A 104 -5.20 -7.60 -5.29
N GLY A 105 -3.94 -7.24 -5.05
CA GLY A 105 -2.80 -7.83 -5.74
C GLY A 105 -1.68 -8.27 -4.79
N LEU A 106 -1.49 -7.58 -3.66
CA LEU A 106 -0.43 -7.95 -2.71
C LEU A 106 -0.91 -9.00 -1.70
N GLU A 107 -2.10 -8.81 -1.13
CA GLU A 107 -2.68 -9.70 -0.12
C GLU A 107 -3.15 -11.04 -0.69
N THR A 108 -3.43 -11.08 -1.98
CA THR A 108 -3.92 -12.29 -2.69
C THR A 108 -2.82 -13.04 -3.43
N SER A 109 -1.66 -12.40 -3.62
CA SER A 109 -0.51 -12.99 -4.32
C SER A 109 0.01 -14.24 -3.62
N GLU A 110 0.47 -15.21 -4.39
CA GLU A 110 1.19 -16.38 -3.89
C GLU A 110 2.57 -16.00 -3.36
N ASP A 111 3.26 -15.10 -4.07
CA ASP A 111 4.55 -14.55 -3.68
C ASP A 111 4.55 -13.01 -3.69
N ALA A 112 4.20 -12.44 -2.54
CA ALA A 112 4.21 -11.00 -2.34
C ALA A 112 5.59 -10.35 -2.58
N ASN A 113 6.69 -11.09 -2.36
CA ASN A 113 8.04 -10.56 -2.57
C ASN A 113 8.29 -10.29 -4.05
N THR A 114 7.89 -11.20 -4.91
CA THR A 114 8.03 -11.03 -6.36
C THR A 114 7.18 -9.85 -6.87
N VAL A 115 5.94 -9.72 -6.39
CA VAL A 115 5.10 -8.55 -6.71
C VAL A 115 5.78 -7.24 -6.30
N LEU A 116 6.41 -7.20 -5.12
CA LEU A 116 7.12 -6.01 -4.64
C LEU A 116 8.39 -5.71 -5.44
N GLN A 117 9.12 -6.74 -5.90
CA GLN A 117 10.28 -6.59 -6.77
C GLN A 117 9.88 -5.99 -8.12
N GLU A 118 8.81 -6.51 -8.74
CA GLU A 118 8.30 -5.98 -10.01
C GLU A 118 7.75 -4.55 -9.84
N ALA A 119 7.02 -4.30 -8.76
CA ALA A 119 6.54 -2.96 -8.43
C ALA A 119 7.69 -1.95 -8.28
N TYR A 120 8.80 -2.37 -7.65
CA TYR A 120 10.00 -1.53 -7.53
C TYR A 120 10.69 -1.32 -8.87
N ARG A 121 10.82 -2.39 -9.68
CA ARG A 121 11.47 -2.37 -10.98
C ARG A 121 10.81 -1.41 -11.97
N VAL A 122 9.47 -1.44 -12.06
CA VAL A 122 8.74 -0.64 -13.04
C VAL A 122 8.64 0.84 -12.67
N LEU A 123 8.81 1.18 -11.39
CA LEU A 123 8.78 2.57 -10.93
C LEU A 123 10.06 3.31 -11.30
N GLY A 124 9.88 4.49 -11.90
CA GLY A 124 10.97 5.39 -12.25
C GLY A 124 11.62 6.04 -11.03
N PRO A 125 12.73 6.77 -11.23
CA PRO A 125 13.37 7.58 -10.20
C PRO A 125 12.37 8.57 -9.59
N GLY A 126 12.17 8.52 -8.27
CA GLY A 126 11.14 9.33 -7.59
C GLY A 126 9.70 8.89 -7.85
N GLY A 127 9.52 7.75 -8.50
CA GLY A 127 8.21 7.11 -8.68
C GLY A 127 7.58 6.77 -7.34
N ARG A 128 6.25 6.75 -7.29
CA ARG A 128 5.49 6.46 -6.06
C ARG A 128 4.51 5.34 -6.28
N ALA A 129 4.40 4.48 -5.27
CA ALA A 129 3.37 3.46 -5.22
C ALA A 129 2.42 3.69 -4.04
N LEU A 130 1.15 3.35 -4.24
CA LEU A 130 0.13 3.33 -3.21
C LEU A 130 -0.36 1.89 -3.05
N PHE A 131 0.04 1.26 -1.94
CA PHE A 131 -0.42 -0.07 -1.56
C PHE A 131 -1.68 0.05 -0.73
N ILE A 132 -2.74 -0.64 -1.16
CA ILE A 132 -4.05 -0.67 -0.51
C ILE A 132 -4.35 -2.12 -0.18
N VAL A 133 -4.27 -2.45 1.11
CA VAL A 133 -4.40 -3.84 1.60
C VAL A 133 -5.40 -3.92 2.75
N PRO A 134 -6.06 -5.07 2.97
CA PRO A 134 -6.93 -5.26 4.11
C PRO A 134 -6.19 -5.05 5.43
N ASN A 135 -6.83 -4.29 6.33
CA ASN A 135 -6.30 -4.04 7.67
C ASN A 135 -6.67 -5.20 8.60
N ARG A 136 -5.68 -5.87 9.18
CA ARG A 136 -5.89 -6.98 10.13
C ARG A 136 -6.74 -6.58 11.33
N ALA A 137 -6.65 -5.35 11.81
CA ALA A 137 -7.45 -4.83 12.91
C ALA A 137 -8.85 -4.38 12.49
N GLY A 138 -9.13 -4.25 11.18
CA GLY A 138 -10.38 -3.76 10.63
C GLY A 138 -11.48 -4.82 10.60
N LEU A 139 -12.75 -4.35 10.53
CA LEU A 139 -13.90 -5.25 10.43
C LEU A 139 -14.04 -5.89 9.04
N TRP A 140 -13.52 -5.24 8.00
CA TRP A 140 -13.63 -5.70 6.62
C TRP A 140 -12.82 -6.97 6.35
N SER A 141 -11.64 -7.10 6.98
CA SER A 141 -10.77 -8.28 6.86
C SER A 141 -11.32 -9.53 7.55
N ARG A 142 -12.38 -9.36 8.34
CA ARG A 142 -13.08 -10.46 9.07
C ARG A 142 -14.39 -10.87 8.41
N SER A 143 -14.71 -10.30 7.26
CA SER A 143 -15.98 -10.52 6.57
C SER A 143 -15.75 -11.19 5.23
N ASP A 144 -16.09 -12.46 5.13
CA ASP A 144 -16.03 -13.25 3.88
C ASP A 144 -17.02 -12.75 2.80
N LYS A 145 -17.87 -11.77 3.16
CA LYS A 145 -18.83 -11.14 2.24
C LYS A 145 -18.24 -10.01 1.41
N THR A 146 -16.97 -9.68 1.64
CA THR A 146 -16.31 -8.59 0.91
C THR A 146 -14.94 -9.05 0.42
N PRO A 147 -14.44 -8.49 -0.69
CA PRO A 147 -13.12 -8.83 -1.21
C PRO A 147 -11.98 -8.61 -0.21
N MET A 148 -12.16 -7.73 0.77
CA MET A 148 -11.17 -7.45 1.82
C MET A 148 -11.05 -8.56 2.87
N GLY A 149 -11.98 -9.51 2.92
CA GLY A 149 -11.91 -10.70 3.78
C GLY A 149 -11.04 -11.81 3.22
N PHE A 150 -10.65 -11.70 1.95
CA PHE A 150 -9.82 -12.70 1.27
C PHE A 150 -8.34 -12.31 1.31
N GLY A 151 -7.47 -13.33 1.23
CA GLY A 151 -6.02 -13.13 1.25
C GLY A 151 -5.45 -12.91 2.65
N ARG A 152 -4.28 -12.30 2.71
CA ARG A 152 -3.52 -12.08 3.96
C ARG A 152 -3.65 -10.63 4.42
N PRO A 153 -4.42 -10.33 5.48
CA PRO A 153 -4.52 -8.97 5.99
C PRO A 153 -3.21 -8.53 6.65
N TYR A 154 -2.88 -7.27 6.53
CA TYR A 154 -1.67 -6.65 7.05
C TYR A 154 -1.93 -5.82 8.30
N SER A 155 -0.94 -5.75 9.20
CA SER A 155 -0.80 -4.62 10.11
C SER A 155 0.06 -3.53 9.46
N THR A 156 -0.03 -2.30 9.94
CA THR A 156 0.76 -1.19 9.39
C THR A 156 2.26 -1.48 9.49
N SER A 157 2.73 -1.99 10.63
CA SER A 157 4.14 -2.32 10.83
C SER A 157 4.63 -3.44 9.92
N GLN A 158 3.82 -4.47 9.70
CA GLN A 158 4.17 -5.56 8.79
C GLN A 158 4.30 -5.06 7.35
N LEU A 159 3.33 -4.26 6.87
CA LEU A 159 3.38 -3.69 5.54
C LEU A 159 4.59 -2.78 5.36
N GLU A 160 4.85 -1.87 6.30
CA GLU A 160 6.01 -0.98 6.25
C GLU A 160 7.34 -1.75 6.24
N THR A 161 7.48 -2.74 7.11
CA THR A 161 8.70 -3.56 7.18
C THR A 161 8.95 -4.28 5.87
N GLN A 162 7.93 -4.93 5.30
CA GLN A 162 8.05 -5.65 4.04
C GLN A 162 8.41 -4.70 2.89
N LEU A 163 7.78 -3.53 2.80
CA LEU A 163 8.08 -2.53 1.78
C LEU A 163 9.51 -1.98 1.91
N ARG A 164 9.98 -1.72 3.13
CA ARG A 164 11.37 -1.29 3.38
C ARG A 164 12.41 -2.35 2.96
N LEU A 165 12.12 -3.62 3.21
CA LEU A 165 13.00 -4.74 2.78
C LEU A 165 13.16 -4.79 1.25
N HIS A 166 12.16 -4.33 0.49
CA HIS A 166 12.21 -4.25 -0.97
C HIS A 166 12.68 -2.88 -1.49
N GLY A 167 13.29 -2.06 -0.65
CA GLY A 167 13.90 -0.78 -1.06
C GLY A 167 12.95 0.41 -1.10
N PHE A 168 11.67 0.24 -0.79
CA PHE A 168 10.73 1.33 -0.74
C PHE A 168 10.93 2.22 0.50
N LEU A 169 10.65 3.51 0.33
CA LEU A 169 10.66 4.50 1.39
C LEU A 169 9.22 4.92 1.72
N PRO A 170 8.63 4.49 2.86
CA PRO A 170 7.32 4.94 3.29
C PRO A 170 7.26 6.47 3.41
N GLN A 171 6.21 7.07 2.83
CA GLN A 171 6.00 8.51 2.78
C GLN A 171 4.79 8.92 3.62
N LYS A 172 3.63 8.37 3.32
CA LYS A 172 2.37 8.73 3.94
C LYS A 172 1.51 7.50 4.16
N ALA A 173 1.05 7.31 5.39
CA ALA A 173 0.08 6.28 5.75
C ALA A 173 -1.31 6.88 5.94
N SER A 174 -2.34 6.16 5.56
CA SER A 174 -3.74 6.48 5.80
C SER A 174 -4.54 5.19 5.93
N ALA A 175 -5.80 5.33 6.34
CA ALA A 175 -6.75 4.24 6.33
C ALA A 175 -8.06 4.69 5.69
N ALA A 176 -8.87 3.74 5.25
CA ALA A 176 -10.19 3.99 4.70
C ALA A 176 -11.15 2.84 5.07
N LEU A 177 -12.40 2.94 4.65
CA LEU A 177 -13.45 1.98 4.93
C LEU A 177 -13.74 1.85 6.44
N PHE A 178 -13.99 2.98 7.09
CA PHE A 178 -14.41 3.03 8.49
C PHE A 178 -15.87 2.63 8.69
N GLN A 179 -16.65 2.57 7.62
CA GLN A 179 -18.01 2.05 7.65
C GLN A 179 -18.03 0.54 7.93
N ILE A 180 -19.11 0.07 8.54
CA ILE A 180 -19.33 -1.36 8.80
C ILE A 180 -19.62 -2.06 7.45
N PRO A 181 -18.99 -3.23 7.15
CA PRO A 181 -19.25 -4.00 5.94
C PRO A 181 -20.62 -4.67 5.97
N SER A 182 -21.68 -3.90 5.76
CA SER A 182 -23.07 -4.35 5.84
C SER A 182 -23.89 -3.83 4.66
N ASN A 183 -24.71 -4.72 4.08
CA ASN A 183 -25.64 -4.38 3.01
C ASN A 183 -26.93 -3.69 3.53
N ARG A 184 -27.10 -3.50 4.85
CA ARG A 184 -28.26 -2.80 5.42
C ARG A 184 -28.24 -1.32 5.05
N ARG A 185 -29.37 -0.82 4.50
CA ARG A 185 -29.50 0.58 4.04
C ARG A 185 -29.17 1.63 5.11
N SER A 186 -29.47 1.35 6.38
CA SER A 186 -29.16 2.24 7.50
C SER A 186 -27.66 2.47 7.65
N TRP A 187 -26.86 1.40 7.61
CA TRP A 187 -25.40 1.49 7.71
C TRP A 187 -24.76 2.16 6.50
N GLN A 188 -25.32 1.94 5.31
CA GLN A 188 -24.83 2.60 4.08
C GLN A 188 -25.09 4.11 4.10
N LYS A 189 -26.22 4.57 4.67
CA LYS A 189 -26.49 6.01 4.83
C LYS A 189 -25.50 6.67 5.81
N MET A 190 -25.03 5.94 6.81
CA MET A 190 -24.04 6.43 7.79
C MET A 190 -22.60 6.37 7.27
N GLY A 191 -22.33 5.65 6.17
CA GLY A 191 -21.00 5.46 5.60
C GLY A 191 -20.21 6.75 5.45
N PRO A 192 -20.69 7.80 4.76
CA PRO A 192 -19.96 9.05 4.58
C PRO A 192 -19.64 9.77 5.90
N PHE A 193 -20.50 9.65 6.90
CA PHE A 193 -20.28 10.22 8.24
C PHE A 193 -19.17 9.44 8.98
N LEU A 194 -19.23 8.11 8.96
CA LEU A 194 -18.20 7.25 9.56
C LEU A 194 -16.83 7.44 8.90
N GLU A 195 -16.78 7.58 7.58
CA GLU A 195 -15.54 7.90 6.87
C GLU A 195 -14.96 9.26 7.30
N ARG A 196 -15.81 10.27 7.50
CA ARG A 196 -15.38 11.59 7.95
C ARG A 196 -14.82 11.57 9.38
N ILE A 197 -15.49 10.86 10.30
CA ILE A 197 -15.06 10.71 11.69
C ILE A 197 -13.80 9.84 11.76
N GLY A 198 -13.78 8.69 11.08
CA GLY A 198 -12.65 7.77 11.08
C GLY A 198 -11.36 8.44 10.61
N ASN A 199 -11.47 9.32 9.61
CA ASN A 199 -10.33 10.12 9.13
C ASN A 199 -9.76 11.11 10.16
N ARG A 200 -10.54 11.48 11.18
CA ARG A 200 -10.12 12.42 12.24
C ARG A 200 -9.64 11.72 13.51
N LEU A 201 -10.00 10.44 13.68
CA LEU A 201 -9.68 9.67 14.88
C LEU A 201 -8.61 8.62 14.57
N PRO A 202 -7.32 8.87 14.90
CA PRO A 202 -6.21 7.98 14.57
C PRO A 202 -6.28 6.61 15.24
N ARG A 203 -7.17 6.43 16.22
CA ARG A 203 -7.37 5.15 16.93
C ARG A 203 -8.41 4.23 16.29
N LEU A 204 -9.20 4.72 15.32
CA LEU A 204 -10.17 3.89 14.62
C LEU A 204 -9.45 3.08 13.53
N ALA A 205 -9.62 1.77 13.58
CA ALA A 205 -9.10 0.88 12.55
C ALA A 205 -10.01 0.93 11.32
N GLY A 206 -9.53 1.52 10.23
CA GLY A 206 -10.19 1.41 8.93
C GLY A 206 -10.15 -0.02 8.40
N GLY A 207 -11.03 -0.35 7.45
CA GLY A 207 -11.08 -1.67 6.82
C GLY A 207 -9.86 -1.97 5.95
N VAL A 208 -9.20 -0.93 5.41
CA VAL A 208 -7.97 -1.05 4.63
C VAL A 208 -6.91 -0.08 5.11
N LEU A 209 -5.66 -0.50 4.94
CA LEU A 209 -4.46 0.34 5.05
C LEU A 209 -4.10 0.87 3.67
N MET A 210 -3.71 2.12 3.62
CA MET A 210 -3.22 2.79 2.43
C MET A 210 -1.84 3.38 2.74
N LEU A 211 -0.80 2.84 2.12
CA LEU A 211 0.56 3.27 2.35
C LEU A 211 1.20 3.75 1.05
N GLU A 212 1.49 5.04 0.99
CA GLU A 212 2.28 5.63 -0.08
C GLU A 212 3.76 5.42 0.20
N VAL A 213 4.46 4.96 -0.80
CA VAL A 213 5.91 4.77 -0.77
C VAL A 213 6.54 5.39 -2.01
N SER A 214 7.84 5.73 -1.92
CA SER A 214 8.63 6.14 -3.08
C SER A 214 9.80 5.18 -3.30
N THR A 215 10.29 5.13 -4.53
CA THR A 215 11.60 4.57 -4.85
C THR A 215 12.71 5.55 -4.42
N ARG A 216 13.88 5.02 -4.11
CA ARG A 216 15.05 5.88 -3.89
C ARG A 216 15.40 6.59 -5.19
N THR A 217 15.46 7.91 -5.18
CA THR A 217 16.08 8.65 -6.27
C THR A 217 17.59 8.41 -6.18
N PRO A 218 18.25 7.90 -7.22
CA PRO A 218 19.71 7.82 -7.22
C PRO A 218 20.27 9.23 -6.97
N PRO A 219 21.32 9.40 -6.15
CA PRO A 219 21.95 10.69 -5.99
C PRO A 219 22.45 11.15 -7.37
N LEU A 220 22.10 12.38 -7.76
CA LEU A 220 22.60 12.99 -8.99
C LEU A 220 24.13 12.94 -8.97
N PRO A 221 24.81 12.42 -10.02
CA PRO A 221 26.25 12.44 -10.09
C PRO A 221 26.72 13.90 -9.98
N GLY A 222 27.49 14.22 -8.92
CA GLY A 222 28.05 15.55 -8.71
C GLY A 222 27.45 16.37 -7.56
N LEU A 223 26.28 16.06 -7.02
CA LEU A 223 25.82 16.66 -5.77
C LEU A 223 26.39 15.87 -4.59
N LYS A 224 27.43 16.42 -3.96
CA LYS A 224 27.88 15.95 -2.65
C LYS A 224 26.73 16.18 -1.67
N THR A 225 25.98 15.14 -1.33
CA THR A 225 25.07 15.19 -0.20
C THR A 225 25.90 15.60 1.01
N PRO A 226 25.51 16.66 1.75
CA PRO A 226 26.19 16.96 2.99
C PRO A 226 26.02 15.73 3.90
N VAL A 227 27.11 15.03 4.14
CA VAL A 227 27.15 13.99 5.16
C VAL A 227 26.86 14.73 6.46
N LEU A 228 25.64 14.60 6.96
CA LEU A 228 25.34 14.96 8.35
C LEU A 228 26.26 14.07 9.19
N ARG A 229 27.47 14.60 9.50
CA ARG A 229 28.34 13.99 10.50
C ARG A 229 27.50 13.92 11.75
N ALA A 230 27.12 12.70 12.13
CA ALA A 230 26.58 12.46 13.46
C ALA A 230 27.55 13.12 14.42
N ARG A 231 27.09 14.15 15.15
CA ARG A 231 27.89 14.76 16.21
C ARG A 231 28.26 13.60 17.14
N PRO A 232 29.56 13.37 17.39
CA PRO A 232 29.92 12.36 18.37
C PRO A 232 29.22 12.74 19.67
N LEU A 233 28.54 11.77 20.27
CA LEU A 233 27.96 11.91 21.59
C LEU A 233 29.09 12.37 22.51
N ARG A 234 29.00 13.60 23.05
CA ARG A 234 29.91 14.04 24.10
C ARG A 234 29.66 13.10 25.27
N VAL A 235 30.60 12.24 25.53
CA VAL A 235 30.67 11.51 26.78
C VAL A 235 30.76 12.60 27.85
N LEU A 236 29.79 12.62 28.76
CA LEU A 236 29.86 13.48 29.95
C LEU A 236 31.06 13.04 30.75
N GLU A 237 32.16 13.79 30.70
CA GLU A 237 33.28 13.66 31.62
C GLU A 237 32.73 13.98 33.02
N GLY A 238 32.62 12.97 33.87
CA GLY A 238 32.16 13.16 35.25
C GLY A 238 31.61 11.91 35.95
N LEU A 239 31.37 10.81 35.24
CA LEU A 239 31.05 9.55 35.93
C LEU A 239 32.34 8.74 36.15
N ARG A 240 32.90 8.82 37.35
CA ARG A 240 33.97 7.90 37.80
C ARG A 240 33.42 6.49 37.72
N ALA A 241 34.06 5.65 36.91
CA ALA A 241 33.85 4.22 36.96
C ALA A 241 34.09 3.72 38.38
N ALA A 242 33.13 2.99 38.94
CA ALA A 242 33.33 2.35 40.24
C ALA A 242 34.42 1.27 40.07
N ASP A 243 35.48 1.38 40.88
CA ASP A 243 36.53 0.38 40.89
C ASP A 243 35.96 -1.01 41.26
N PRO A 244 36.31 -2.07 40.54
CA PRO A 244 35.86 -3.40 40.85
C PRO A 244 36.46 -3.83 42.18
N LYS A 245 35.64 -4.14 43.18
CA LYS A 245 36.10 -4.74 44.46
C LYS A 245 36.69 -6.10 44.17
N PRO A 246 37.92 -6.41 44.70
CA PRO A 246 38.52 -7.72 44.58
C PRO A 246 37.64 -8.75 45.29
N ALA A 247 37.38 -9.89 44.63
CA ALA A 247 36.71 -11.03 45.23
C ALA A 247 37.58 -11.60 46.37
N LEU A 248 37.03 -11.69 47.58
CA LEU A 248 37.65 -12.35 48.70
C LEU A 248 37.82 -13.82 48.37
N GLU A 249 39.08 -14.27 48.32
CA GLU A 249 39.51 -15.66 48.31
C GLU A 249 38.95 -16.34 49.54
N ARG A 250 38.05 -17.30 49.44
CA ARG A 250 37.69 -18.19 50.56
C ARG A 250 38.79 -19.14 50.73
N ALA A 251 39.58 -18.91 51.82
CA ALA A 251 40.57 -19.81 52.32
C ALA A 251 39.94 -21.19 52.55
N LYS A 252 40.62 -22.23 52.05
CA LYS A 252 40.49 -23.59 52.47
C LYS A 252 41.08 -23.69 53.92
N GLU A 253 40.28 -24.14 54.87
CA GLU A 253 40.78 -24.82 56.03
C GLU A 253 39.75 -25.80 56.61
N ARG A 254 40.20 -27.08 56.64
CA ARG A 254 39.78 -28.25 57.36
C ARG A 254 38.52 -29.00 56.98
#